data_ed2c6bb94d3dafd18f2763a6decaa47c
#
_entry.id   ed2c6bb94d3dafd18f2763a6decaa47c
#
_cell.length_a   1.000
_cell.length_b   1.000
_cell.length_c   1.000
_cell.angle_alpha   90.00
_cell.angle_beta   90.00
_cell.angle_gamma   90.00
#
_symmetry.space_group_name_H-M   'P 1'
#
loop_
_entity.id
_entity.type
_entity.pdbx_description
1 polymer ?
#
loop_
_entity_poly.entity_id
_entity_poly.type
_entity_poly.pdbx_seq_one_letter_code
_entity_poly.pdbx_strand_id
1 'polypeptide(L)'
;LLGLDGVVVHPGAFVDSDESSGLERIVQAVARAAEQVEAKDCWLLLENTAGQGSCLGWSMEQLGWMLERTGESMRVGVCLDTCHAHAAGYDFSTESGFKAWEKDAKKHGVLDAIRALHLNDSKKGCGSRVDRHEHIGLGTIGRQGFERVLKHRVLKKWPMYLETEKGQDQDGQEWDAVNLKLLRQLAS
;
A
#
# COMPACT_ATOMS: atom_id res chain seq x y z
N LEU A 1 7.60 11.08 23.01
CA LEU A 1 7.68 10.66 21.61
C LEU A 1 7.56 9.14 21.56
N LEU A 2 6.78 8.59 20.62
CA LEU A 2 6.45 7.16 20.53
C LEU A 2 7.61 6.30 19.97
N GLY A 3 8.66 6.92 19.40
CA GLY A 3 9.79 6.20 18.79
C GLY A 3 9.38 5.39 17.56
N LEU A 4 8.48 5.92 16.75
CA LEU A 4 8.00 5.25 15.52
C LEU A 4 9.03 5.38 14.40
N ASP A 5 9.25 4.29 13.64
CA ASP A 5 10.06 4.31 12.43
C ASP A 5 9.37 5.02 11.27
N GLY A 6 8.04 5.02 11.25
CA GLY A 6 7.24 5.67 10.22
C GLY A 6 5.76 5.82 10.59
N VAL A 7 5.07 6.67 9.84
CA VAL A 7 3.62 6.87 9.90
C VAL A 7 3.06 6.67 8.51
N VAL A 8 2.02 5.83 8.38
CA VAL A 8 1.33 5.58 7.12
C VAL A 8 0.15 6.53 6.98
N VAL A 9 -0.03 7.09 5.78
CA VAL A 9 -1.16 7.96 5.46
C VAL A 9 -1.70 7.67 4.06
N HIS A 10 -3.02 7.65 3.90
CA HIS A 10 -3.63 7.80 2.58
C HIS A 10 -3.33 9.22 2.08
N PRO A 11 -2.84 9.41 0.84
CA PRO A 11 -2.44 10.74 0.36
C PRO A 11 -3.56 11.78 0.39
N GLY A 12 -4.78 11.37 0.06
CA GLY A 12 -5.95 12.24 0.05
C GLY A 12 -6.84 12.06 -1.17
N ALA A 13 -7.65 13.07 -1.44
CA ALA A 13 -8.61 13.07 -2.55
C ALA A 13 -8.70 14.46 -3.20
N PHE A 14 -9.09 14.52 -4.48
CA PHE A 14 -9.24 15.80 -5.19
C PHE A 14 -10.62 16.46 -4.92
N VAL A 15 -11.63 15.73 -4.45
CA VAL A 15 -12.98 16.19 -4.05
C VAL A 15 -13.63 17.03 -5.17
N ASP A 16 -13.71 18.36 -5.00
CA ASP A 16 -14.37 19.30 -5.93
C ASP A 16 -13.39 19.95 -6.93
N SER A 17 -12.20 19.37 -7.13
CA SER A 17 -11.19 19.86 -8.08
C SER A 17 -10.83 18.76 -9.10
N ASP A 18 -9.71 18.92 -9.79
CA ASP A 18 -9.12 17.90 -10.66
C ASP A 18 -7.96 17.16 -9.96
N GLU A 19 -7.54 16.03 -10.53
CA GLU A 19 -6.46 15.20 -10.00
C GLU A 19 -5.14 15.96 -9.82
N SER A 20 -4.77 16.81 -10.80
CA SER A 20 -3.51 17.57 -10.76
C SER A 20 -3.49 18.52 -9.57
N SER A 21 -4.55 19.31 -9.41
CA SER A 21 -4.70 20.23 -8.27
C SER A 21 -4.74 19.48 -6.94
N GLY A 22 -5.34 18.28 -6.91
CA GLY A 22 -5.36 17.41 -5.74
C GLY A 22 -3.96 16.94 -5.35
N LEU A 23 -3.19 16.45 -6.31
CA LEU A 23 -1.80 15.99 -6.10
C LEU A 23 -0.90 17.15 -5.63
N GLU A 24 -1.02 18.35 -6.21
CA GLU A 24 -0.27 19.52 -5.77
C GLU A 24 -0.57 19.90 -4.31
N ARG A 25 -1.84 19.86 -3.90
CA ARG A 25 -2.21 20.11 -2.49
C ARG A 25 -1.62 19.09 -1.52
N ILE A 26 -1.54 17.82 -1.92
CA ILE A 26 -0.91 16.78 -1.12
C ILE A 26 0.57 17.10 -0.91
N VAL A 27 1.31 17.40 -1.97
CA VAL A 27 2.73 17.78 -1.89
C VAL A 27 2.94 18.99 -0.99
N GLN A 28 2.10 20.03 -1.13
CA GLN A 28 2.15 21.22 -0.28
C GLN A 28 1.82 20.88 1.19
N ALA A 29 0.90 19.95 1.44
CA ALA A 29 0.59 19.53 2.81
C ALA A 29 1.76 18.78 3.45
N VAL A 30 2.44 17.92 2.69
CA VAL A 30 3.67 17.23 3.15
C VAL A 30 4.77 18.23 3.46
N ALA A 31 5.00 19.21 2.58
CA ALA A 31 6.00 20.25 2.81
C ALA A 31 5.71 21.06 4.09
N ARG A 32 4.45 21.48 4.29
CA ARG A 32 4.05 22.18 5.53
C ARG A 32 4.20 21.31 6.78
N ALA A 33 3.89 20.03 6.68
CA ALA A 33 4.09 19.11 7.81
C ALA A 33 5.57 19.00 8.16
N ALA A 34 6.45 18.90 7.17
CA ALA A 34 7.90 18.84 7.35
C ALA A 34 8.48 20.07 8.08
N GLU A 35 7.90 21.26 7.86
CA GLU A 35 8.28 22.49 8.56
C GLU A 35 7.88 22.50 10.03
N GLN A 36 6.85 21.75 10.40
CA GLN A 36 6.24 21.76 11.75
C GLN A 36 6.73 20.63 12.66
N VAL A 37 7.38 19.60 12.10
CA VAL A 37 7.82 18.43 12.88
C VAL A 37 9.35 18.35 12.95
N GLU A 38 9.87 18.06 14.14
CA GLU A 38 11.30 17.81 14.37
C GLU A 38 11.70 16.35 14.13
N ALA A 39 10.76 15.47 13.79
CA ALA A 39 10.95 14.03 13.67
C ALA A 39 11.65 13.65 12.34
N LYS A 40 12.90 14.11 12.15
CA LYS A 40 13.68 13.89 10.91
C LYS A 40 13.98 12.41 10.62
N ASP A 41 13.90 11.54 11.62
CA ASP A 41 14.18 10.11 11.49
C ASP A 41 12.93 9.25 11.25
N CYS A 42 11.74 9.83 11.36
CA CYS A 42 10.47 9.15 11.09
C CYS A 42 10.10 9.26 9.61
N TRP A 43 9.73 8.13 9.00
CA TRP A 43 9.24 8.11 7.62
C TRP A 43 7.78 8.53 7.55
N LEU A 44 7.41 9.39 6.59
CA LEU A 44 6.05 9.53 6.13
C LEU A 44 5.83 8.57 4.97
N LEU A 45 4.95 7.58 5.13
CA LEU A 45 4.69 6.56 4.13
C LEU A 45 3.36 6.86 3.43
N LEU A 46 3.43 7.23 2.16
CA LEU A 46 2.25 7.39 1.31
C LEU A 46 1.73 6.01 0.95
N GLU A 47 0.52 5.70 1.37
CA GLU A 47 -0.11 4.44 1.03
C GLU A 47 -0.81 4.53 -0.32
N ASN A 48 -0.60 3.52 -1.19
CA ASN A 48 -1.43 3.44 -2.39
C ASN A 48 -2.89 3.18 -2.02
N THR A 49 -3.81 3.82 -2.73
CA THR A 49 -5.25 3.68 -2.52
C THR A 49 -5.91 2.82 -3.59
N ALA A 50 -7.12 2.35 -3.33
CA ALA A 50 -7.93 1.63 -4.30
C ALA A 50 -8.44 2.51 -5.48
N GLY A 51 -8.29 3.83 -5.38
CA GLY A 51 -8.85 4.77 -6.35
C GLY A 51 -10.37 4.87 -6.27
N GLN A 52 -10.94 4.65 -5.08
CA GLN A 52 -12.38 4.78 -4.85
C GLN A 52 -12.77 6.26 -4.88
N GLY A 53 -13.81 6.60 -5.66
CA GLY A 53 -14.28 7.97 -5.79
C GLY A 53 -13.21 8.92 -6.33
N SER A 54 -12.86 9.95 -5.56
CA SER A 54 -11.82 10.94 -5.89
C SER A 54 -10.47 10.70 -5.18
N CYS A 55 -10.27 9.52 -4.58
CA CYS A 55 -9.02 9.19 -3.89
C CYS A 55 -7.82 9.18 -4.84
N LEU A 56 -6.73 9.79 -4.40
CA LEU A 56 -5.45 9.91 -5.12
C LEU A 56 -4.42 8.90 -4.57
N GLY A 57 -3.34 8.70 -5.33
CA GLY A 57 -2.29 7.72 -4.97
C GLY A 57 -2.64 6.30 -5.38
N TRP A 58 -3.63 6.09 -6.26
CA TRP A 58 -4.04 4.76 -6.72
C TRP A 58 -3.12 4.18 -7.81
N SER A 59 -2.40 5.02 -8.56
CA SER A 59 -1.45 4.57 -9.58
C SER A 59 0.00 4.78 -9.15
N MET A 60 0.90 3.95 -9.67
CA MET A 60 2.34 4.13 -9.46
C MET A 60 2.84 5.46 -10.01
N GLU A 61 2.22 5.97 -11.08
CA GLU A 61 2.51 7.28 -11.65
C GLU A 61 2.22 8.41 -10.65
N GLN A 62 1.03 8.42 -10.02
CA GLN A 62 0.67 9.42 -9.00
C GLN A 62 1.59 9.36 -7.78
N LEU A 63 1.91 8.16 -7.30
CA LEU A 63 2.84 7.99 -6.18
C LEU A 63 4.25 8.48 -6.54
N GLY A 64 4.76 8.09 -7.70
CA GLY A 64 6.07 8.56 -8.18
C GLY A 64 6.13 10.06 -8.34
N TRP A 65 5.07 10.67 -8.89
CA TRP A 65 4.94 12.11 -9.04
C TRP A 65 5.00 12.85 -7.68
N MET A 66 4.31 12.31 -6.66
CA MET A 66 4.37 12.87 -5.30
C MET A 66 5.75 12.69 -4.66
N LEU A 67 6.37 11.53 -4.79
CA LEU A 67 7.71 11.26 -4.26
C LEU A 67 8.76 12.22 -4.81
N GLU A 68 8.75 12.47 -6.13
CA GLU A 68 9.68 13.42 -6.77
C GLU A 68 9.56 14.85 -6.22
N ARG A 69 8.36 15.26 -5.77
CA ARG A 69 8.04 16.65 -5.36
C ARG A 69 8.00 16.86 -3.87
N THR A 70 7.93 15.82 -3.06
CA THR A 70 7.99 15.95 -1.60
C THR A 70 9.39 16.30 -1.10
N GLY A 71 10.40 16.14 -1.95
CA GLY A 71 11.71 16.74 -1.80
C GLY A 71 12.54 16.20 -0.64
N GLU A 72 13.59 16.96 -0.30
CA GLU A 72 14.55 16.62 0.74
C GLU A 72 14.12 17.05 2.15
N SER A 73 12.96 17.69 2.28
CA SER A 73 12.51 18.29 3.54
C SER A 73 12.09 17.26 4.60
N MET A 74 11.70 16.06 4.15
CA MET A 74 11.24 14.98 5.04
C MET A 74 11.53 13.62 4.39
N ARG A 75 11.71 12.57 5.21
CA ARG A 75 11.80 11.19 4.70
C ARG A 75 10.42 10.72 4.25
N VAL A 76 10.19 10.69 2.93
CA VAL A 76 8.96 10.17 2.35
C VAL A 76 9.21 8.86 1.65
N GLY A 77 8.37 7.88 1.90
CA GLY A 77 8.39 6.56 1.28
C GLY A 77 6.99 6.09 0.92
N VAL A 78 6.86 4.81 0.61
CA VAL A 78 5.58 4.18 0.25
C VAL A 78 5.26 3.03 1.19
N CYS A 79 4.00 2.94 1.60
CA CYS A 79 3.39 1.72 2.11
C CYS A 79 2.60 1.07 0.97
N LEU A 80 2.94 -0.17 0.61
CA LEU A 80 2.21 -0.91 -0.40
C LEU A 80 1.09 -1.72 0.24
N ASP A 81 -0.16 -1.34 -0.01
CA ASP A 81 -1.32 -2.18 0.29
C ASP A 81 -1.68 -3.06 -0.90
N THR A 82 -1.76 -4.37 -0.67
CA THR A 82 -2.02 -5.37 -1.71
C THR A 82 -3.47 -5.36 -2.21
N CYS A 83 -4.44 -5.15 -1.30
CA CYS A 83 -5.85 -5.01 -1.66
C CYS A 83 -6.08 -3.77 -2.50
N HIS A 84 -5.54 -2.63 -2.06
CA HIS A 84 -5.67 -1.37 -2.79
C HIS A 84 -5.05 -1.44 -4.19
N ALA A 85 -3.84 -2.00 -4.32
CA ALA A 85 -3.19 -2.17 -5.62
C ALA A 85 -4.04 -3.06 -6.55
N HIS A 86 -4.59 -4.17 -6.03
CA HIS A 86 -5.46 -5.06 -6.79
C HIS A 86 -6.75 -4.36 -7.20
N ALA A 87 -7.40 -3.66 -6.28
CA ALA A 87 -8.61 -2.88 -6.56
C ALA A 87 -8.37 -1.73 -7.55
N ALA A 88 -7.17 -1.13 -7.55
CA ALA A 88 -6.77 -0.10 -8.51
C ALA A 88 -6.50 -0.64 -9.93
N GLY A 89 -6.35 -1.96 -10.10
CA GLY A 89 -6.18 -2.61 -11.40
C GLY A 89 -4.86 -3.34 -11.61
N TYR A 90 -3.98 -3.40 -10.60
CA TYR A 90 -2.77 -4.21 -10.64
C TYR A 90 -3.10 -5.66 -10.21
N ASP A 91 -3.25 -6.55 -11.15
CA ASP A 91 -3.69 -7.91 -10.88
C ASP A 91 -2.63 -8.76 -10.18
N PHE A 92 -2.65 -8.74 -8.85
CA PHE A 92 -1.74 -9.54 -8.03
C PHE A 92 -2.07 -11.04 -8.02
N SER A 93 -3.26 -11.43 -8.49
CA SER A 93 -3.65 -12.84 -8.54
C SER A 93 -2.89 -13.62 -9.62
N THR A 94 -2.38 -12.94 -10.67
CA THR A 94 -1.65 -13.54 -11.77
C THR A 94 -0.19 -13.14 -11.80
N GLU A 95 0.66 -13.99 -12.37
CA GLU A 95 2.09 -13.68 -12.55
C GLU A 95 2.31 -12.51 -13.53
N SER A 96 1.53 -12.48 -14.60
CA SER A 96 1.62 -11.41 -15.61
C SER A 96 1.20 -10.05 -15.04
N GLY A 97 0.13 -10.00 -14.25
CA GLY A 97 -0.34 -8.79 -13.60
C GLY A 97 0.65 -8.29 -12.53
N PHE A 98 1.21 -9.20 -11.73
CA PHE A 98 2.24 -8.85 -10.77
C PHE A 98 3.51 -8.29 -11.43
N LYS A 99 3.96 -8.89 -12.55
CA LYS A 99 5.09 -8.36 -13.34
C LYS A 99 4.79 -7.00 -13.97
N ALA A 100 3.54 -6.79 -14.41
CA ALA A 100 3.12 -5.49 -14.94
C ALA A 100 3.16 -4.40 -13.85
N TRP A 101 2.66 -4.70 -12.64
CA TRP A 101 2.80 -3.83 -11.47
C TRP A 101 4.27 -3.54 -11.15
N GLU A 102 5.12 -4.57 -11.07
CA GLU A 102 6.55 -4.41 -10.76
C GLU A 102 7.25 -3.49 -11.77
N LYS A 103 6.95 -3.67 -13.05
CA LYS A 103 7.50 -2.82 -14.13
C LYS A 103 7.06 -1.37 -13.97
N ASP A 104 5.79 -1.14 -13.67
CA ASP A 104 5.22 0.21 -13.50
C ASP A 104 5.78 0.88 -12.23
N ALA A 105 5.84 0.14 -11.12
CA ALA A 105 6.44 0.61 -9.87
C ALA A 105 7.93 0.98 -10.03
N LYS A 106 8.70 0.20 -10.81
CA LYS A 106 10.09 0.54 -11.15
C LYS A 106 10.18 1.79 -12.02
N LYS A 107 9.34 1.87 -13.06
CA LYS A 107 9.34 3.01 -14.00
C LYS A 107 9.16 4.35 -13.26
N HIS A 108 8.32 4.37 -12.23
CA HIS A 108 7.98 5.57 -11.47
C HIS A 108 8.75 5.72 -10.14
N GLY A 109 9.81 4.90 -9.91
CA GLY A 109 10.64 4.99 -8.70
C GLY A 109 9.97 4.48 -7.41
N VAL A 110 8.73 4.01 -7.48
CA VAL A 110 7.92 3.58 -6.33
C VAL A 110 8.50 2.34 -5.68
N LEU A 111 8.96 1.37 -6.48
CA LEU A 111 9.48 0.10 -5.93
C LEU A 111 10.63 0.30 -4.95
N ASP A 112 11.54 1.22 -5.23
CA ASP A 112 12.69 1.53 -4.39
C ASP A 112 12.33 2.43 -3.19
N ALA A 113 11.15 3.07 -3.23
CA ALA A 113 10.62 3.89 -2.16
C ALA A 113 9.76 3.12 -1.14
N ILE A 114 9.43 1.84 -1.38
CA ILE A 114 8.65 1.02 -0.45
C ILE A 114 9.43 0.84 0.86
N ARG A 115 8.74 1.03 2.00
CA ARG A 115 9.28 0.88 3.36
C ARG A 115 8.39 0.03 4.28
N ALA A 116 7.14 -0.20 3.89
CA ALA A 116 6.20 -1.05 4.61
C ALA A 116 5.19 -1.66 3.62
N LEU A 117 4.52 -2.72 4.04
CA LEU A 117 3.42 -3.31 3.30
C LEU A 117 2.22 -3.52 4.23
N HIS A 118 1.03 -3.28 3.71
CA HIS A 118 -0.21 -3.83 4.24
C HIS A 118 -0.57 -5.07 3.42
N LEU A 119 -0.64 -6.22 4.07
CA LEU A 119 -1.00 -7.49 3.44
C LEU A 119 -2.47 -7.77 3.69
N ASN A 120 -3.30 -7.37 2.75
CA ASN A 120 -4.74 -7.56 2.80
C ASN A 120 -5.20 -8.24 1.51
N ASP A 121 -6.02 -9.31 1.61
CA ASP A 121 -6.70 -9.85 0.44
C ASP A 121 -7.87 -8.94 0.06
N SER A 122 -8.47 -9.14 -1.10
CA SER A 122 -9.55 -8.27 -1.57
C SER A 122 -10.86 -9.03 -1.72
N LYS A 123 -11.93 -8.51 -1.11
CA LYS A 123 -13.31 -9.01 -1.32
C LYS A 123 -13.80 -8.75 -2.76
N LYS A 124 -13.16 -7.85 -3.50
CA LYS A 124 -13.59 -7.43 -4.84
C LYS A 124 -12.53 -7.74 -5.89
N GLY A 125 -12.98 -7.94 -7.11
CA GLY A 125 -12.08 -8.26 -8.23
C GLY A 125 -11.12 -7.12 -8.58
N CYS A 126 -10.10 -7.48 -9.35
CA CYS A 126 -9.12 -6.53 -9.88
C CYS A 126 -9.80 -5.39 -10.65
N GLY A 127 -9.36 -4.16 -10.41
CA GLY A 127 -9.90 -2.97 -11.07
C GLY A 127 -11.27 -2.51 -10.58
N SER A 128 -11.79 -3.09 -9.50
CA SER A 128 -13.10 -2.74 -8.92
C SER A 128 -13.18 -1.31 -8.38
N ARG A 129 -12.05 -0.72 -8.01
CA ARG A 129 -11.93 0.55 -7.27
C ARG A 129 -12.75 0.57 -5.98
N VAL A 130 -12.82 -0.58 -5.31
CA VAL A 130 -13.55 -0.75 -4.04
C VAL A 130 -12.59 -1.27 -2.98
N ASP A 131 -12.39 -0.45 -1.97
CA ASP A 131 -11.58 -0.79 -0.80
C ASP A 131 -12.41 -1.68 0.14
N ARG A 132 -12.15 -2.99 0.12
CA ARG A 132 -12.76 -3.99 1.01
C ARG A 132 -11.79 -5.13 1.23
N HIS A 133 -11.15 -5.10 2.39
CA HIS A 133 -10.20 -6.11 2.83
C HIS A 133 -10.87 -7.47 3.08
N GLU A 134 -10.16 -8.53 2.75
CA GLU A 134 -10.51 -9.91 3.05
C GLU A 134 -9.34 -10.60 3.75
N HIS A 135 -9.59 -11.71 4.44
CA HIS A 135 -8.57 -12.54 5.04
C HIS A 135 -7.69 -13.19 3.98
N ILE A 136 -6.43 -13.40 4.32
CA ILE A 136 -5.41 -13.90 3.40
C ILE A 136 -5.82 -15.23 2.77
N GLY A 137 -5.87 -15.24 1.45
CA GLY A 137 -6.22 -16.41 0.64
C GLY A 137 -7.71 -16.72 0.53
N LEU A 138 -8.59 -15.88 1.11
CA LEU A 138 -10.05 -15.99 0.98
C LEU A 138 -10.64 -14.99 -0.02
N GLY A 139 -9.84 -14.01 -0.46
CA GLY A 139 -10.23 -13.03 -1.45
C GLY A 139 -9.78 -13.36 -2.86
N THR A 140 -9.81 -12.35 -3.73
CA THR A 140 -9.56 -12.48 -5.17
C THR A 140 -8.07 -12.40 -5.55
N ILE A 141 -7.19 -11.93 -4.65
CA ILE A 141 -5.73 -12.03 -4.80
C ILE A 141 -5.29 -13.47 -4.61
N GLY A 142 -5.78 -14.11 -3.56
CA GLY A 142 -5.56 -15.51 -3.25
C GLY A 142 -4.13 -15.85 -2.84
N ARG A 143 -3.93 -17.10 -2.42
CA ARG A 143 -2.65 -17.60 -1.87
C ARG A 143 -1.46 -17.38 -2.79
N GLN A 144 -1.62 -17.61 -4.10
CA GLN A 144 -0.53 -17.46 -5.06
C GLN A 144 -0.07 -16.01 -5.22
N GLY A 145 -0.98 -15.04 -5.09
CA GLY A 145 -0.65 -13.63 -5.08
C GLY A 145 0.24 -13.27 -3.89
N PHE A 146 -0.13 -13.71 -2.69
CA PHE A 146 0.68 -13.50 -1.49
C PHE A 146 2.02 -14.21 -1.53
N GLU A 147 2.10 -15.42 -2.09
CA GLU A 147 3.37 -16.12 -2.28
C GLU A 147 4.33 -15.30 -3.15
N ARG A 148 3.85 -14.67 -4.24
CA ARG A 148 4.67 -13.79 -5.09
C ARG A 148 5.17 -12.58 -4.32
N VAL A 149 4.29 -11.93 -3.54
CA VAL A 149 4.66 -10.76 -2.71
C VAL A 149 5.74 -11.14 -1.70
N LEU A 150 5.53 -12.22 -0.95
CA LEU A 150 6.43 -12.66 0.12
C LEU A 150 7.79 -13.13 -0.40
N LYS A 151 7.84 -13.73 -1.59
CA LYS A 151 9.10 -14.18 -2.23
C LYS A 151 9.77 -13.10 -3.08
N HIS A 152 9.13 -11.94 -3.28
CA HIS A 152 9.69 -10.87 -4.07
C HIS A 152 10.93 -10.25 -3.42
N ARG A 153 12.02 -10.12 -4.19
CA ARG A 153 13.37 -9.74 -3.73
C ARG A 153 13.42 -8.41 -2.95
N VAL A 154 12.60 -7.43 -3.33
CA VAL A 154 12.56 -6.12 -2.68
C VAL A 154 11.55 -6.14 -1.54
N LEU A 155 10.32 -6.62 -1.77
CA LEU A 155 9.22 -6.52 -0.81
C LEU A 155 9.49 -7.28 0.49
N LYS A 156 10.06 -8.47 0.41
CA LYS A 156 10.36 -9.32 1.60
C LYS A 156 11.30 -8.71 2.63
N LYS A 157 11.91 -7.56 2.31
CA LYS A 157 12.85 -6.88 3.21
C LYS A 157 12.15 -5.94 4.19
N TRP A 158 10.90 -5.59 3.91
CA TRP A 158 10.17 -4.56 4.65
C TRP A 158 9.17 -5.16 5.64
N PRO A 159 8.84 -4.44 6.71
CA PRO A 159 7.81 -4.87 7.64
C PRO A 159 6.46 -4.98 6.94
N MET A 160 5.66 -5.96 7.40
CA MET A 160 4.38 -6.30 6.82
C MET A 160 3.32 -6.36 7.92
N TYR A 161 2.19 -5.73 7.70
CA TYR A 161 1.10 -5.59 8.65
C TYR A 161 -0.22 -6.09 8.06
N LEU A 162 -1.15 -6.52 8.92
CA LEU A 162 -2.50 -6.93 8.57
C LEU A 162 -3.50 -5.86 9.01
N GLU A 163 -4.42 -5.50 8.12
CA GLU A 163 -5.57 -4.65 8.42
C GLU A 163 -6.89 -5.35 8.12
N THR A 164 -6.87 -6.68 8.16
CA THR A 164 -8.04 -7.51 8.00
C THR A 164 -8.97 -7.40 9.20
N GLU A 165 -10.25 -7.74 8.99
CA GLU A 165 -11.27 -7.73 10.04
C GLU A 165 -10.83 -8.57 11.25
N LYS A 166 -11.08 -8.06 12.46
CA LYS A 166 -10.78 -8.78 13.71
C LYS A 166 -11.90 -9.73 14.07
N GLY A 167 -11.62 -10.70 14.90
CA GLY A 167 -12.57 -11.70 15.36
C GLY A 167 -12.05 -13.11 15.19
N GLN A 168 -12.95 -14.09 15.23
CA GLN A 168 -12.61 -15.50 15.19
C GLN A 168 -13.19 -16.16 13.92
N ASP A 169 -12.51 -17.18 13.43
CA ASP A 169 -13.01 -18.05 12.37
C ASP A 169 -14.07 -19.04 12.91
N GLN A 170 -14.58 -19.89 12.03
CA GLN A 170 -15.59 -20.90 12.40
C GLN A 170 -15.11 -21.94 13.42
N ASP A 171 -13.81 -22.08 13.61
CA ASP A 171 -13.17 -22.99 14.56
C ASP A 171 -12.77 -22.29 15.87
N GLY A 172 -13.13 -20.99 16.03
CA GLY A 172 -12.83 -20.18 17.21
C GLY A 172 -11.39 -19.68 17.28
N GLN A 173 -10.62 -19.73 16.16
CA GLN A 173 -9.27 -19.20 16.10
C GLN A 173 -9.28 -17.72 15.72
N GLU A 174 -8.47 -16.90 16.39
CA GLU A 174 -8.30 -15.49 16.04
C GLU A 174 -7.81 -15.32 14.61
N TRP A 175 -8.49 -14.51 13.79
CA TRP A 175 -8.16 -14.30 12.40
C TRP A 175 -6.71 -13.83 12.17
N ASP A 176 -6.18 -12.99 13.04
CA ASP A 176 -4.77 -12.58 12.93
C ASP A 176 -3.82 -13.78 13.03
N ALA A 177 -4.10 -14.73 13.92
CA ALA A 177 -3.29 -15.94 14.05
C ALA A 177 -3.39 -16.84 12.80
N VAL A 178 -4.59 -16.99 12.23
CA VAL A 178 -4.85 -17.75 11.01
C VAL A 178 -4.12 -17.12 9.82
N ASN A 179 -4.29 -15.81 9.61
CA ASN A 179 -3.65 -15.07 8.53
C ASN A 179 -2.11 -15.14 8.63
N LEU A 180 -1.53 -14.86 9.81
CA LEU A 180 -0.09 -14.89 10.02
C LEU A 180 0.50 -16.29 9.83
N LYS A 181 -0.22 -17.34 10.26
CA LYS A 181 0.21 -18.74 10.04
C LYS A 181 0.29 -19.04 8.55
N LEU A 182 -0.74 -18.66 7.78
CA LEU A 182 -0.74 -18.86 6.33
C LEU A 182 0.38 -18.09 5.65
N LEU A 183 0.57 -16.80 5.97
CA LEU A 183 1.64 -15.98 5.40
C LEU A 183 3.03 -16.59 5.66
N ARG A 184 3.29 -17.10 6.87
CA ARG A 184 4.56 -17.78 7.19
C ARG A 184 4.77 -19.05 6.37
N GLN A 185 3.70 -19.82 6.11
CA GLN A 185 3.75 -21.00 5.23
C GLN A 185 4.05 -20.63 3.78
N LEU A 186 3.49 -19.51 3.27
CA LEU A 186 3.72 -19.04 1.90
C LEU A 186 5.10 -18.42 1.69
N ALA A 187 5.72 -17.92 2.77
CA ALA A 187 7.06 -17.32 2.73
C ALA A 187 8.19 -18.36 2.73
N SER A 188 7.91 -19.59 3.17
CA SER A 188 8.85 -20.71 3.13
C SER A 188 9.01 -21.27 1.71
#